data_e5e1be625f94ac80dd3c4435df9d294b
#
_entry.id   e5e1be625f94ac80dd3c4435df9d294b
#
_cell.length_a   1.000
_cell.length_b   1.000
_cell.length_c   1.000
_cell.angle_alpha   90.00
_cell.angle_beta   90.00
_cell.angle_gamma   90.00
#
_symmetry.space_group_name_H-M   'P 1'
#
loop_
_entity.id
_entity.type
_entity.pdbx_description
1 polymer ?
#
loop_
_entity_poly.entity_id
_entity_poly.type
_entity_poly.pdbx_seq_one_letter_code
_entity_poly.pdbx_strand_id
1 'polypeptide(L)'
;MDTTQDKDLTQDMSLSDDKITPIKKKPKSDHSESASSKDLSPLLKNPSLHSIENSNILMAEDNFIGISGLIGAGKTTLARELGKVLNLPVYYEPVVENEYLEDFYRDMKRYSFSFQIYLLNCRFRQHQQVLWNGTGGIQDRTLYEDSIFAKVLYEEGNMEEREYKTYLNLFRNMSNFMKKNTLIVHLDCKPEESLRRIKMRARGCEVGITVDYLTKLYNAYEEFLKEISKVIPVIRVNYLEFKTAEEMAQIIKREYDSMHNIKNVDYNEA
;
A
#
# COMPACT_ATOMS: atom_id res chain seq x y z
N MET A 1 -51.15 35.49 -24.06
CA MET A 1 -51.45 36.00 -22.73
C MET A 1 -50.87 34.97 -21.76
N ASP A 2 -49.86 35.15 -20.98
CA ASP A 2 -49.15 36.35 -20.56
C ASP A 2 -47.70 35.94 -20.25
N THR A 3 -46.82 36.74 -20.61
CA THR A 3 -45.43 37.02 -20.33
C THR A 3 -45.17 37.22 -18.84
N THR A 4 -43.93 36.90 -18.42
CA THR A 4 -43.05 37.64 -17.50
C THR A 4 -42.28 36.67 -16.62
N GLN A 5 -41.07 36.76 -16.30
CA GLN A 5 -39.95 37.66 -16.46
C GLN A 5 -38.73 37.00 -15.83
N ASP A 6 -37.64 36.99 -16.57
CA ASP A 6 -36.29 36.82 -16.07
C ASP A 6 -35.98 37.81 -14.95
N LYS A 7 -35.31 37.37 -13.90
CA LYS A 7 -34.54 38.26 -13.05
C LYS A 7 -33.12 37.71 -12.88
N ASP A 8 -32.23 38.40 -13.55
CA ASP A 8 -30.81 38.58 -13.33
C ASP A 8 -30.46 38.67 -11.83
N LEU A 9 -29.51 37.86 -11.39
CA LEU A 9 -28.75 38.05 -10.16
C LEU A 9 -27.25 37.90 -10.46
N THR A 10 -26.74 38.93 -11.21
CA THR A 10 -25.31 39.25 -11.17
C THR A 10 -25.08 40.15 -9.97
N GLN A 11 -24.48 39.60 -8.91
CA GLN A 11 -23.92 40.39 -7.83
C GLN A 11 -22.41 40.12 -7.74
N ASP A 12 -21.70 41.13 -8.22
CA ASP A 12 -20.40 41.67 -7.87
C ASP A 12 -19.67 40.94 -6.72
N MET A 13 -18.58 40.26 -7.04
CA MET A 13 -17.49 39.99 -6.12
C MET A 13 -16.22 40.58 -6.68
N SER A 14 -15.93 41.81 -6.30
CA SER A 14 -14.64 42.48 -6.49
C SER A 14 -13.59 41.73 -5.63
N LEU A 15 -12.69 41.00 -6.30
CA LEU A 15 -11.47 40.49 -5.71
C LEU A 15 -10.42 41.61 -5.65
N SER A 16 -9.99 41.94 -4.45
CA SER A 16 -8.88 42.82 -4.16
C SER A 16 -7.58 42.27 -4.71
N ASP A 17 -6.88 43.13 -5.48
CA ASP A 17 -5.52 42.87 -6.00
C ASP A 17 -4.50 42.78 -4.86
N ASP A 18 -4.21 41.56 -4.43
CA ASP A 18 -3.02 41.31 -3.61
C ASP A 18 -1.84 41.00 -4.55
N LYS A 19 -0.89 41.91 -4.54
CA LYS A 19 0.36 41.89 -5.30
C LYS A 19 1.20 40.65 -5.01
N ILE A 20 1.21 39.72 -5.93
CA ILE A 20 2.14 38.59 -5.92
C ILE A 20 3.52 39.10 -6.36
N THR A 21 4.46 39.16 -5.41
CA THR A 21 5.86 39.46 -5.67
C THR A 21 6.51 38.30 -6.44
N PRO A 22 7.25 38.55 -7.53
CA PRO A 22 7.86 37.46 -8.30
C PRO A 22 9.02 36.82 -7.56
N ILE A 23 8.94 35.51 -7.40
CA ILE A 23 10.01 34.67 -6.85
C ILE A 23 11.17 34.68 -7.85
N LYS A 24 12.33 35.20 -7.44
CA LYS A 24 13.58 35.16 -8.22
C LYS A 24 13.99 33.71 -8.48
N LYS A 25 14.07 33.32 -9.75
CA LYS A 25 14.65 32.06 -10.19
C LYS A 25 16.13 32.00 -9.80
N LYS A 26 16.51 31.03 -8.98
CA LYS A 26 17.91 30.66 -8.77
C LYS A 26 18.44 29.93 -10.01
N PRO A 27 19.75 30.07 -10.34
CA PRO A 27 20.32 29.43 -11.51
C PRO A 27 20.33 27.90 -11.35
N LYS A 28 20.08 27.20 -12.46
CA LYS A 28 20.18 25.75 -12.59
C LYS A 28 21.63 25.34 -12.35
N SER A 29 21.92 24.57 -11.30
CA SER A 29 23.12 23.77 -11.21
C SER A 29 22.81 22.41 -11.84
N ASP A 30 23.50 22.10 -12.94
CA ASP A 30 23.51 20.79 -13.56
C ASP A 30 24.19 19.80 -12.62
N HIS A 31 23.40 18.98 -11.97
CA HIS A 31 23.85 17.70 -11.42
C HIS A 31 22.82 16.65 -11.81
N SER A 32 23.12 15.95 -12.90
CA SER A 32 22.51 14.70 -13.28
C SER A 32 22.96 13.61 -12.31
N GLU A 33 22.33 13.50 -11.17
CA GLU A 33 22.40 12.27 -10.38
C GLU A 33 21.29 11.34 -10.84
N SER A 34 21.71 10.25 -11.50
CA SER A 34 20.86 9.12 -11.82
C SER A 34 20.19 8.62 -10.54
N ALA A 35 18.86 8.57 -10.53
CA ALA A 35 18.08 8.00 -9.43
C ALA A 35 18.41 6.51 -9.30
N SER A 36 19.41 6.21 -8.47
CA SER A 36 19.82 4.86 -8.12
C SER A 36 18.74 4.20 -7.26
N SER A 37 18.54 2.90 -7.47
CA SER A 37 17.59 2.00 -6.81
C SER A 37 17.73 1.88 -5.27
N LYS A 38 18.45 2.78 -4.62
CA LYS A 38 18.84 2.70 -3.19
C LYS A 38 17.88 3.39 -2.20
N ASP A 39 16.78 4.01 -2.64
CA ASP A 39 16.07 4.99 -1.82
C ASP A 39 14.85 4.50 -1.02
N LEU A 40 14.64 3.20 -0.83
CA LEU A 40 13.62 2.72 0.10
C LEU A 40 14.09 2.68 1.57
N SER A 41 15.40 2.61 1.80
CA SER A 41 15.95 2.53 3.16
C SER A 41 15.70 3.75 4.06
N PRO A 42 15.60 5.01 3.54
CA PRO A 42 15.23 6.16 4.37
C PRO A 42 13.77 6.18 4.81
N LEU A 43 12.87 5.49 4.08
CA LEU A 43 11.44 5.46 4.38
C LEU A 43 11.11 4.71 5.68
N LEU A 44 12.04 3.88 6.15
CA LEU A 44 11.85 2.97 7.27
C LEU A 44 12.56 3.42 8.56
N LYS A 45 13.38 4.48 8.50
CA LYS A 45 14.10 5.02 9.65
C LYS A 45 13.32 6.14 10.32
N ASN A 46 12.58 5.82 11.36
CA ASN A 46 11.95 6.81 12.25
C ASN A 46 12.71 6.85 13.57
N PRO A 47 13.39 7.98 13.97
CA PRO A 47 14.25 8.04 15.16
C PRO A 47 13.51 8.06 16.51
N SER A 48 12.20 8.19 16.54
CA SER A 48 11.46 8.49 17.77
C SER A 48 10.95 7.27 18.56
N LEU A 49 11.49 6.06 18.36
CA LEU A 49 11.00 4.83 19.02
C LEU A 49 12.00 4.20 20.02
N HIS A 50 12.90 4.98 20.61
CA HIS A 50 13.83 4.46 21.62
C HIS A 50 13.42 4.81 23.06
N SER A 51 12.17 4.61 23.46
CA SER A 51 11.83 4.61 24.88
C SER A 51 10.42 4.04 25.13
N ILE A 52 10.23 2.75 24.96
CA ILE A 52 9.23 1.97 25.71
C ILE A 52 9.77 0.54 25.82
N GLU A 53 10.69 0.34 26.73
CA GLU A 53 11.00 -0.99 27.26
C GLU A 53 10.08 -1.23 28.47
N ASN A 54 9.53 -2.44 28.50
CA ASN A 54 8.83 -3.08 29.61
C ASN A 54 7.39 -2.66 29.92
N SER A 55 6.45 -3.29 29.21
CA SER A 55 5.25 -3.83 29.88
C SER A 55 4.80 -5.12 29.18
N ASN A 56 5.00 -6.22 29.86
CA ASN A 56 4.44 -7.55 29.56
C ASN A 56 2.92 -7.52 29.71
N ILE A 57 2.23 -6.96 28.76
CA ILE A 57 0.81 -7.21 28.45
C ILE A 57 0.69 -6.95 26.95
N LEU A 58 1.06 -7.93 26.16
CA LEU A 58 0.67 -7.97 24.75
C LEU A 58 -0.84 -8.21 24.71
N MET A 59 -1.57 -7.15 24.88
CA MET A 59 -3.00 -7.13 24.65
C MET A 59 -3.23 -7.43 23.16
N ALA A 60 -4.24 -8.22 22.87
CA ALA A 60 -4.76 -8.50 21.53
C ALA A 60 -5.07 -7.22 20.70
N GLU A 61 -5.03 -6.08 21.34
CA GLU A 61 -5.38 -4.76 20.84
C GLU A 61 -4.36 -4.16 19.86
N ASP A 62 -3.15 -4.72 19.75
CA ASP A 62 -2.08 -4.15 18.92
C ASP A 62 -1.81 -4.89 17.61
N ASN A 63 -2.56 -5.94 17.30
CA ASN A 63 -2.35 -6.76 16.12
C ASN A 63 -2.79 -6.05 14.85
N PHE A 64 -1.83 -5.47 14.13
CA PHE A 64 -2.07 -4.86 12.84
C PHE A 64 -1.34 -5.64 11.74
N ILE A 65 -2.08 -6.52 11.07
CA ILE A 65 -1.55 -7.46 10.08
C ILE A 65 -1.84 -6.95 8.67
N GLY A 66 -0.82 -6.86 7.83
CA GLY A 66 -0.95 -6.53 6.43
C GLY A 66 -0.88 -7.77 5.53
N ILE A 67 -1.83 -7.93 4.61
CA ILE A 67 -1.77 -8.98 3.60
C ILE A 67 -1.20 -8.40 2.32
N SER A 68 -0.10 -8.96 1.83
CA SER A 68 0.66 -8.49 0.67
C SER A 68 0.70 -9.54 -0.45
N GLY A 69 0.96 -9.12 -1.68
CA GLY A 69 1.12 -10.00 -2.84
C GLY A 69 0.54 -9.46 -4.14
N LEU A 70 0.81 -10.15 -5.25
CA LEU A 70 0.41 -9.75 -6.59
C LEU A 70 -1.11 -9.55 -6.75
N ILE A 71 -1.50 -8.87 -7.83
CA ILE A 71 -2.89 -8.80 -8.28
C ILE A 71 -3.39 -10.24 -8.51
N GLY A 72 -4.56 -10.60 -8.00
CA GLY A 72 -5.09 -11.96 -8.16
C GLY A 72 -4.49 -13.02 -7.23
N ALA A 73 -3.54 -12.70 -6.33
CA ALA A 73 -2.93 -13.67 -5.42
C ALA A 73 -3.89 -14.27 -4.36
N GLY A 74 -5.09 -13.70 -4.16
CA GLY A 74 -6.05 -14.21 -3.19
C GLY A 74 -6.04 -13.49 -1.83
N LYS A 75 -5.44 -12.30 -1.76
CA LYS A 75 -5.32 -11.50 -0.53
C LYS A 75 -6.63 -11.29 0.21
N THR A 76 -7.65 -10.83 -0.49
CA THR A 76 -8.98 -10.55 0.08
C THR A 76 -9.61 -11.79 0.72
N THR A 77 -9.45 -12.96 0.08
CA THR A 77 -9.95 -14.23 0.60
C THR A 77 -9.21 -14.61 1.87
N LEU A 78 -7.89 -14.55 1.87
CA LEU A 78 -7.09 -14.82 3.06
C LEU A 78 -7.38 -13.83 4.19
N ALA A 79 -7.45 -12.53 3.90
CA ALA A 79 -7.76 -11.50 4.89
C ALA A 79 -9.06 -11.78 5.63
N ARG A 80 -10.11 -12.19 4.88
CA ARG A 80 -11.40 -12.56 5.46
C ARG A 80 -11.30 -13.77 6.40
N GLU A 81 -10.64 -14.85 5.97
CA GLU A 81 -10.53 -16.07 6.78
C GLU A 81 -9.61 -15.86 7.99
N LEU A 82 -8.50 -15.13 7.81
CA LEU A 82 -7.61 -14.79 8.91
C LEU A 82 -8.30 -13.89 9.95
N GLY A 83 -9.16 -12.95 9.48
CA GLY A 83 -9.99 -12.14 10.35
C GLY A 83 -10.92 -12.94 11.25
N LYS A 84 -11.53 -14.00 10.71
CA LYS A 84 -12.35 -14.94 11.51
C LYS A 84 -11.52 -15.71 12.53
N VAL A 85 -10.39 -16.26 12.11
CA VAL A 85 -9.51 -17.09 12.96
C VAL A 85 -8.89 -16.29 14.12
N LEU A 86 -8.48 -15.03 13.84
CA LEU A 86 -7.86 -14.15 14.83
C LEU A 86 -8.87 -13.26 15.56
N ASN A 87 -10.14 -13.29 15.16
CA ASN A 87 -11.19 -12.39 15.66
C ASN A 87 -10.80 -10.91 15.55
N LEU A 88 -10.27 -10.52 14.37
CA LEU A 88 -9.84 -9.17 14.06
C LEU A 88 -10.69 -8.56 12.95
N PRO A 89 -10.97 -7.24 12.98
CA PRO A 89 -11.65 -6.55 11.90
C PRO A 89 -10.80 -6.58 10.63
N VAL A 90 -11.46 -6.66 9.46
CA VAL A 90 -10.80 -6.66 8.15
C VAL A 90 -11.11 -5.37 7.41
N TYR A 91 -10.06 -4.70 6.95
CA TYR A 91 -10.11 -3.48 6.15
C TYR A 91 -9.82 -3.83 4.69
N TYR A 92 -10.89 -3.92 3.90
CA TYR A 92 -10.80 -4.34 2.50
C TYR A 92 -10.33 -3.22 1.58
N GLU A 93 -9.58 -3.58 0.53
CA GLU A 93 -9.21 -2.66 -0.54
C GLU A 93 -10.48 -2.13 -1.24
N PRO A 94 -10.70 -0.81 -1.35
CA PRO A 94 -11.88 -0.23 -2.00
C PRO A 94 -11.73 -0.29 -3.53
N VAL A 95 -11.82 -1.49 -4.11
CA VAL A 95 -11.64 -1.71 -5.56
C VAL A 95 -12.87 -1.32 -6.35
N VAL A 96 -14.07 -1.58 -5.81
CA VAL A 96 -15.35 -1.38 -6.52
C VAL A 96 -15.71 0.10 -6.65
N GLU A 97 -15.28 0.92 -5.69
CA GLU A 97 -15.56 2.36 -5.63
C GLU A 97 -14.45 3.21 -6.27
N ASN A 98 -13.49 2.57 -6.95
CA ASN A 98 -12.34 3.27 -7.49
C ASN A 98 -12.67 3.89 -8.85
N GLU A 99 -12.94 5.20 -8.84
CA GLU A 99 -13.32 5.98 -10.01
C GLU A 99 -12.26 6.01 -11.12
N TYR A 100 -10.97 5.74 -10.77
CA TYR A 100 -9.86 5.75 -11.71
C TYR A 100 -9.53 4.39 -12.32
N LEU A 101 -10.11 3.30 -11.81
CA LEU A 101 -9.65 1.95 -12.15
C LEU A 101 -9.79 1.63 -13.64
N GLU A 102 -10.94 1.93 -14.24
CA GLU A 102 -11.19 1.69 -15.66
C GLU A 102 -10.36 2.61 -16.55
N ASP A 103 -10.28 3.89 -16.20
CA ASP A 103 -9.47 4.87 -16.91
C ASP A 103 -7.98 4.52 -16.86
N PHE A 104 -7.49 4.08 -15.71
CA PHE A 104 -6.10 3.63 -15.53
C PHE A 104 -5.75 2.48 -16.48
N TYR A 105 -6.56 1.43 -16.55
CA TYR A 105 -6.27 0.31 -17.44
C TYR A 105 -6.46 0.66 -18.92
N ARG A 106 -7.28 1.65 -19.24
CA ARG A 106 -7.47 2.14 -20.62
C ARG A 106 -6.29 3.03 -21.09
N ASP A 107 -5.76 3.88 -20.22
CA ASP A 107 -4.66 4.82 -20.51
C ASP A 107 -3.78 5.01 -19.27
N MET A 108 -2.87 4.05 -19.06
CA MET A 108 -1.97 4.06 -17.89
C MET A 108 -1.12 5.31 -17.85
N LYS A 109 -0.64 5.78 -19.01
CA LYS A 109 0.25 6.96 -19.07
C LYS A 109 -0.42 8.22 -18.54
N ARG A 110 -1.71 8.38 -18.81
CA ARG A 110 -2.47 9.54 -18.37
C ARG A 110 -2.90 9.46 -16.91
N TYR A 111 -3.28 8.27 -16.46
CA TYR A 111 -3.99 8.12 -15.19
C TYR A 111 -3.15 7.52 -14.06
N SER A 112 -1.91 7.06 -14.32
CA SER A 112 -1.07 6.40 -13.29
C SER A 112 -0.89 7.26 -12.05
N PHE A 113 -0.53 8.53 -12.20
CA PHE A 113 -0.30 9.41 -11.06
C PHE A 113 -1.59 9.62 -10.24
N SER A 114 -2.68 10.01 -10.88
CA SER A 114 -3.96 10.24 -10.21
C SER A 114 -4.47 8.97 -9.52
N PHE A 115 -4.36 7.82 -10.18
CA PHE A 115 -4.73 6.52 -9.65
C PHE A 115 -3.92 6.15 -8.41
N GLN A 116 -2.60 6.33 -8.43
CA GLN A 116 -1.73 6.03 -7.29
C GLN A 116 -1.96 6.98 -6.12
N ILE A 117 -2.23 8.26 -6.36
CA ILE A 117 -2.61 9.23 -5.32
C ILE A 117 -3.96 8.85 -4.68
N TYR A 118 -4.93 8.45 -5.50
CA TYR A 118 -6.23 7.98 -5.00
C TYR A 118 -6.08 6.77 -4.08
N LEU A 119 -5.32 5.75 -4.51
CA LEU A 119 -5.07 4.55 -3.71
C LEU A 119 -4.35 4.88 -2.40
N LEU A 120 -3.30 5.69 -2.47
CA LEU A 120 -2.54 6.13 -1.30
C LEU A 120 -3.44 6.82 -0.27
N ASN A 121 -4.31 7.72 -0.73
CA ASN A 121 -5.27 8.41 0.14
C ASN A 121 -6.27 7.43 0.79
N CYS A 122 -6.83 6.50 0.02
CA CYS A 122 -7.76 5.50 0.55
C CYS A 122 -7.12 4.61 1.61
N ARG A 123 -5.88 4.13 1.36
CA ARG A 123 -5.16 3.28 2.30
C ARG A 123 -4.70 4.03 3.55
N PHE A 124 -4.30 5.27 3.40
CA PHE A 124 -3.96 6.11 4.55
C PHE A 124 -5.18 6.32 5.45
N ARG A 125 -6.36 6.58 4.89
CA ARG A 125 -7.61 6.68 5.64
C ARG A 125 -7.95 5.39 6.38
N GLN A 126 -7.82 4.23 5.73
CA GLN A 126 -8.00 2.92 6.38
C GLN A 126 -7.01 2.73 7.55
N HIS A 127 -5.77 3.11 7.34
CA HIS A 127 -4.74 3.05 8.36
C HIS A 127 -5.09 3.91 9.59
N GLN A 128 -5.59 5.12 9.36
CA GLN A 128 -6.09 5.98 10.44
C GLN A 128 -7.27 5.33 11.18
N GLN A 129 -8.19 4.66 10.48
CA GLN A 129 -9.30 3.94 11.11
C GLN A 129 -8.81 2.83 12.04
N VAL A 130 -7.79 2.07 11.64
CA VAL A 130 -7.17 1.06 12.52
C VAL A 130 -6.63 1.69 13.81
N LEU A 131 -5.94 2.83 13.67
CA LEU A 131 -5.40 3.58 14.81
C LEU A 131 -6.49 4.08 15.76
N TRP A 132 -7.54 4.68 15.20
CA TRP A 132 -8.62 5.26 16.01
C TRP A 132 -9.49 4.21 16.69
N ASN A 133 -9.69 3.07 16.03
CA ASN A 133 -10.48 1.98 16.64
C ASN A 133 -9.73 1.27 17.77
N GLY A 134 -8.39 1.32 17.80
CA GLY A 134 -7.57 0.75 18.87
C GLY A 134 -7.61 -0.78 19.01
N THR A 135 -8.34 -1.47 18.12
CA THR A 135 -8.53 -2.93 18.18
C THR A 135 -7.58 -3.72 17.28
N GLY A 136 -6.67 -3.03 16.61
CA GLY A 136 -5.87 -3.64 15.55
C GLY A 136 -6.69 -3.98 14.32
N GLY A 137 -6.24 -4.93 13.50
CA GLY A 137 -6.98 -5.37 12.32
C GLY A 137 -6.13 -6.01 11.25
N ILE A 138 -6.79 -6.47 10.21
CA ILE A 138 -6.17 -7.05 9.03
C ILE A 138 -6.43 -6.12 7.84
N GLN A 139 -5.37 -5.68 7.19
CA GLN A 139 -5.44 -4.83 6.01
C GLN A 139 -5.23 -5.66 4.74
N ASP A 140 -6.23 -5.67 3.87
CA ASP A 140 -6.13 -6.25 2.53
C ASP A 140 -5.34 -5.30 1.63
N ARG A 141 -4.09 -5.60 1.43
CA ARG A 141 -3.01 -4.81 0.83
C ARG A 141 -2.48 -3.70 1.75
N THR A 142 -1.18 -3.76 2.01
CA THR A 142 -0.49 -2.77 2.84
C THR A 142 -0.26 -1.47 2.07
N LEU A 143 -0.13 -0.38 2.81
CA LEU A 143 0.26 0.91 2.21
C LEU A 143 1.70 0.89 1.70
N TYR A 144 2.58 0.09 2.33
CA TYR A 144 3.99 0.03 1.92
C TYR A 144 4.18 -0.48 0.49
N GLU A 145 3.35 -1.41 0.04
CA GLU A 145 3.44 -1.98 -1.31
C GLU A 145 2.94 -1.03 -2.41
N ASP A 146 2.24 0.06 -2.08
CA ASP A 146 1.84 1.07 -3.08
C ASP A 146 3.05 1.71 -3.77
N SER A 147 4.14 1.87 -3.03
CA SER A 147 5.40 2.40 -3.61
C SER A 147 5.98 1.48 -4.70
N ILE A 148 5.71 0.16 -4.63
CA ILE A 148 6.13 -0.81 -5.66
C ILE A 148 5.42 -0.52 -6.98
N PHE A 149 4.09 -0.31 -6.92
CA PHE A 149 3.30 0.00 -8.11
C PHE A 149 3.72 1.31 -8.74
N ALA A 150 3.90 2.36 -7.93
CA ALA A 150 4.38 3.64 -8.42
C ALA A 150 5.77 3.55 -9.05
N LYS A 151 6.69 2.74 -8.46
CA LYS A 151 8.03 2.49 -9.02
C LYS A 151 7.93 1.82 -10.38
N VAL A 152 7.19 0.72 -10.51
CA VAL A 152 7.05 -0.01 -11.77
C VAL A 152 6.41 0.87 -12.85
N LEU A 153 5.39 1.66 -12.51
CA LEU A 153 4.75 2.57 -13.47
C LEU A 153 5.72 3.67 -13.94
N TYR A 154 6.59 4.16 -13.08
CA TYR A 154 7.64 5.10 -13.45
C TYR A 154 8.69 4.44 -14.37
N GLU A 155 9.19 3.27 -14.01
CA GLU A 155 10.19 2.52 -14.80
C GLU A 155 9.66 2.13 -16.20
N GLU A 156 8.35 1.92 -16.33
CA GLU A 156 7.66 1.66 -17.60
C GLU A 156 7.33 2.93 -18.41
N GLY A 157 7.65 4.12 -17.89
CA GLY A 157 7.33 5.40 -18.56
C GLY A 157 5.85 5.76 -18.51
N ASN A 158 5.05 5.10 -17.67
CA ASN A 158 3.65 5.41 -17.41
C ASN A 158 3.45 6.49 -16.35
N MET A 159 4.52 6.93 -15.68
CA MET A 159 4.54 8.04 -14.72
C MET A 159 5.77 8.89 -14.98
N GLU A 160 5.62 10.21 -14.99
CA GLU A 160 6.75 11.13 -15.17
C GLU A 160 7.61 11.19 -13.91
N GLU A 161 8.91 11.52 -14.06
CA GLU A 161 9.85 11.61 -12.93
C GLU A 161 9.36 12.60 -11.85
N ARG A 162 8.80 13.76 -12.27
CA ARG A 162 8.27 14.74 -11.32
C ARG A 162 7.06 14.24 -10.55
N GLU A 163 6.20 13.42 -11.18
CA GLU A 163 5.03 12.80 -10.58
C GLU A 163 5.46 11.74 -9.57
N TYR A 164 6.39 10.88 -9.97
CA TYR A 164 6.95 9.84 -9.09
C TYR A 164 7.63 10.45 -7.85
N LYS A 165 8.45 11.51 -8.03
CA LYS A 165 9.04 12.25 -6.91
C LYS A 165 7.99 12.87 -5.98
N THR A 166 6.94 13.44 -6.54
CA THR A 166 5.82 14.01 -5.78
C THR A 166 5.10 12.93 -4.98
N TYR A 167 4.82 11.79 -5.62
CA TYR A 167 4.22 10.63 -4.97
C TYR A 167 5.06 10.14 -3.79
N LEU A 168 6.38 9.93 -3.98
CA LEU A 168 7.28 9.48 -2.92
C LEU A 168 7.37 10.47 -1.76
N ASN A 169 7.36 11.78 -2.04
CA ASN A 169 7.36 12.80 -1.00
C ASN A 169 6.08 12.76 -0.18
N LEU A 170 4.92 12.63 -0.84
CA LEU A 170 3.63 12.51 -0.17
C LEU A 170 3.59 11.23 0.69
N PHE A 171 3.97 10.09 0.11
CA PHE A 171 4.06 8.81 0.83
C PHE A 171 4.94 8.93 2.09
N ARG A 172 6.13 9.53 1.95
CA ARG A 172 7.07 9.73 3.07
C ARG A 172 6.47 10.61 4.17
N ASN A 173 5.81 11.70 3.79
CA ASN A 173 5.17 12.58 4.76
C ASN A 173 4.03 11.87 5.50
N MET A 174 3.19 11.12 4.79
CA MET A 174 2.10 10.35 5.39
C MET A 174 2.61 9.23 6.29
N SER A 175 3.69 8.53 5.90
CA SER A 175 4.27 7.42 6.66
C SER A 175 4.78 7.82 8.06
N ASN A 176 5.11 9.09 8.28
CA ASN A 176 5.49 9.59 9.60
C ASN A 176 4.35 9.55 10.63
N PHE A 177 3.11 9.50 10.18
CA PHE A 177 1.90 9.46 11.02
C PHE A 177 1.25 8.08 11.06
N MET A 178 1.98 7.05 10.61
CA MET A 178 1.43 5.71 10.49
C MET A 178 1.97 4.77 11.56
N LYS A 179 1.07 3.97 12.15
CA LYS A 179 1.48 2.81 12.94
C LYS A 179 2.06 1.75 12.01
N LYS A 180 3.20 1.16 12.37
CA LYS A 180 3.74 0.04 11.60
C LYS A 180 2.86 -1.19 11.75
N ASN A 181 2.74 -1.97 10.67
CA ASN A 181 2.18 -3.31 10.78
C ASN A 181 3.03 -4.15 11.76
N THR A 182 2.38 -4.95 12.58
CA THR A 182 3.04 -5.89 13.49
C THR A 182 3.52 -7.14 12.75
N LEU A 183 2.87 -7.43 11.62
CA LEU A 183 3.17 -8.55 10.73
C LEU A 183 2.77 -8.21 9.31
N ILE A 184 3.53 -8.67 8.33
CA ILE A 184 3.12 -8.75 6.92
C ILE A 184 3.03 -10.24 6.54
N VAL A 185 1.89 -10.63 5.99
CA VAL A 185 1.70 -11.94 5.37
C VAL A 185 1.76 -11.77 3.86
N HIS A 186 2.82 -12.25 3.23
CA HIS A 186 3.02 -12.16 1.79
C HIS A 186 2.59 -13.45 1.10
N LEU A 187 1.62 -13.34 0.19
CA LEU A 187 1.20 -14.44 -0.68
C LEU A 187 2.12 -14.51 -1.90
N ASP A 188 3.04 -15.49 -1.90
CA ASP A 188 3.93 -15.76 -3.03
C ASP A 188 3.14 -16.50 -4.13
N CYS A 189 2.75 -15.75 -5.15
CA CYS A 189 2.01 -16.24 -6.31
C CYS A 189 2.79 -15.90 -7.57
N LYS A 190 3.10 -16.89 -8.39
CA LYS A 190 3.84 -16.68 -9.63
C LYS A 190 3.02 -15.85 -10.64
N PRO A 191 3.67 -15.06 -11.52
CA PRO A 191 2.99 -14.18 -12.47
C PRO A 191 1.97 -14.91 -13.36
N GLU A 192 2.29 -16.11 -13.85
CA GLU A 192 1.41 -16.90 -14.71
C GLU A 192 0.14 -17.34 -13.97
N GLU A 193 0.30 -17.80 -12.74
CA GLU A 193 -0.83 -18.19 -11.88
C GLU A 193 -1.68 -16.96 -11.49
N SER A 194 -1.03 -15.86 -11.17
CA SER A 194 -1.68 -14.57 -10.92
C SER A 194 -2.55 -14.18 -12.12
N LEU A 195 -1.99 -14.21 -13.35
CA LEU A 195 -2.74 -13.90 -14.57
C LEU A 195 -3.91 -14.87 -14.80
N ARG A 196 -3.71 -16.17 -14.55
CA ARG A 196 -4.77 -17.17 -14.64
C ARG A 196 -5.95 -16.82 -13.71
N ARG A 197 -5.66 -16.45 -12.47
CA ARG A 197 -6.66 -16.07 -11.47
C ARG A 197 -7.37 -14.75 -11.79
N ILE A 198 -6.64 -13.77 -12.33
CA ILE A 198 -7.21 -12.52 -12.84
C ILE A 198 -8.24 -12.81 -13.94
N LYS A 199 -7.89 -13.65 -14.91
CA LYS A 199 -8.79 -14.05 -15.99
C LYS A 199 -10.01 -14.83 -15.47
N MET A 200 -9.84 -15.72 -14.50
CA MET A 200 -10.97 -16.45 -13.89
C MET A 200 -11.91 -15.53 -13.11
N ARG A 201 -11.39 -14.50 -12.47
CA ARG A 201 -12.18 -13.49 -11.75
C ARG A 201 -12.99 -12.60 -12.67
N ALA A 202 -12.58 -12.45 -13.93
CA ALA A 202 -13.26 -11.78 -15.03
C ALA A 202 -13.73 -10.34 -14.72
N ARG A 203 -12.90 -9.53 -14.05
CA ARG A 203 -13.14 -8.09 -13.96
C ARG A 203 -12.82 -7.45 -15.31
N GLY A 204 -13.81 -6.84 -15.96
CA GLY A 204 -13.72 -6.32 -17.32
C GLY A 204 -12.57 -5.31 -17.52
N CYS A 205 -12.29 -4.46 -16.54
CA CYS A 205 -11.22 -3.47 -16.60
C CYS A 205 -9.80 -4.08 -16.56
N GLU A 206 -9.63 -5.31 -16.07
CA GLU A 206 -8.33 -5.97 -15.89
C GLU A 206 -7.85 -6.77 -17.13
N VAL A 207 -8.61 -6.75 -18.22
CA VAL A 207 -8.33 -7.55 -19.44
C VAL A 207 -6.96 -7.21 -20.06
N GLY A 208 -6.47 -5.99 -19.87
CA GLY A 208 -5.18 -5.52 -20.38
C GLY A 208 -3.96 -5.95 -19.57
N ILE A 209 -4.12 -6.62 -18.42
CA ILE A 209 -3.00 -7.05 -17.59
C ILE A 209 -2.22 -8.16 -18.30
N THR A 210 -0.89 -7.97 -18.44
CA THR A 210 0.02 -8.93 -19.10
C THR A 210 0.87 -9.68 -18.07
N VAL A 211 1.40 -10.84 -18.46
CA VAL A 211 2.36 -11.57 -17.64
C VAL A 211 3.65 -10.79 -17.45
N ASP A 212 4.08 -10.01 -18.45
CA ASP A 212 5.27 -9.15 -18.35
C ASP A 212 5.13 -8.11 -17.25
N TYR A 213 4.02 -7.38 -17.20
CA TYR A 213 3.73 -6.44 -16.12
C TYR A 213 3.72 -7.11 -14.75
N LEU A 214 3.08 -8.28 -14.64
CA LEU A 214 3.05 -9.05 -13.39
C LEU A 214 4.45 -9.54 -12.98
N THR A 215 5.31 -9.87 -13.96
CA THR A 215 6.71 -10.28 -13.70
C THR A 215 7.53 -9.12 -13.14
N LYS A 216 7.35 -7.91 -13.69
CA LYS A 216 8.01 -6.70 -13.17
C LYS A 216 7.56 -6.40 -11.75
N LEU A 217 6.25 -6.48 -11.48
CA LEU A 217 5.73 -6.34 -10.12
C LEU A 217 6.31 -7.42 -9.20
N TYR A 218 6.35 -8.69 -9.63
CA TYR A 218 6.88 -9.79 -8.83
C TYR A 218 8.34 -9.53 -8.42
N ASN A 219 9.18 -9.12 -9.36
CA ASN A 219 10.57 -8.79 -9.09
C ASN A 219 10.71 -7.60 -8.12
N ALA A 220 9.89 -6.57 -8.31
CA ALA A 220 9.86 -5.42 -7.40
C ALA A 220 9.37 -5.80 -5.98
N TYR A 221 8.45 -6.78 -5.87
CA TYR A 221 8.07 -7.36 -4.57
C TYR A 221 9.22 -8.09 -3.90
N GLU A 222 10.03 -8.85 -4.63
CA GLU A 222 11.21 -9.53 -4.06
C GLU A 222 12.21 -8.55 -3.45
N GLU A 223 12.46 -7.41 -4.12
CA GLU A 223 13.29 -6.34 -3.58
C GLU A 223 12.66 -5.71 -2.32
N PHE A 224 11.37 -5.41 -2.41
CA PHE A 224 10.62 -4.82 -1.30
C PHE A 224 10.62 -5.72 -0.06
N LEU A 225 10.38 -7.02 -0.22
CA LEU A 225 10.35 -7.97 0.90
C LEU A 225 11.70 -8.04 1.62
N LYS A 226 12.82 -7.98 0.90
CA LYS A 226 14.16 -7.93 1.48
C LYS A 226 14.36 -6.69 2.36
N GLU A 227 13.80 -5.56 1.97
CA GLU A 227 13.94 -4.33 2.74
C GLU A 227 12.96 -4.24 3.91
N ILE A 228 11.68 -4.56 3.68
CA ILE A 228 10.65 -4.44 4.71
C ILE A 228 10.85 -5.45 5.84
N SER A 229 11.37 -6.65 5.55
CA SER A 229 11.64 -7.68 6.55
C SER A 229 12.73 -7.30 7.58
N LYS A 230 13.50 -6.25 7.31
CA LYS A 230 14.46 -5.69 8.28
C LYS A 230 13.79 -4.91 9.42
N VAL A 231 12.52 -4.52 9.23
CA VAL A 231 11.78 -3.63 10.17
C VAL A 231 10.42 -4.15 10.58
N ILE A 232 9.84 -5.06 9.81
CA ILE A 232 8.53 -5.69 10.10
C ILE A 232 8.68 -7.19 9.84
N PRO A 233 8.26 -8.07 10.76
CA PRO A 233 8.21 -9.50 10.52
C PRO A 233 7.39 -9.84 9.28
N VAL A 234 7.87 -10.78 8.46
CA VAL A 234 7.18 -11.23 7.25
C VAL A 234 7.00 -12.74 7.27
N ILE A 235 5.78 -13.20 7.15
CA ILE A 235 5.47 -14.60 6.84
C ILE A 235 5.22 -14.70 5.34
N ARG A 236 6.08 -15.46 4.64
CA ARG A 236 5.90 -15.74 3.21
C ARG A 236 5.16 -17.05 3.04
N VAL A 237 3.99 -17.00 2.41
CA VAL A 237 3.16 -18.15 2.14
C VAL A 237 3.28 -18.55 0.67
N ASN A 238 3.81 -19.74 0.41
CA ASN A 238 3.85 -20.30 -0.93
C ASN A 238 2.45 -20.81 -1.31
N TYR A 239 1.84 -20.15 -2.31
CA TYR A 239 0.47 -20.43 -2.73
C TYR A 239 0.38 -21.43 -3.90
N LEU A 240 1.40 -22.24 -4.14
CA LEU A 240 1.45 -23.17 -5.28
C LEU A 240 0.44 -24.32 -5.19
N GLU A 241 0.00 -24.66 -3.98
CA GLU A 241 -1.02 -25.67 -3.75
C GLU A 241 -2.28 -25.03 -3.19
N PHE A 242 -3.44 -25.41 -3.71
CA PHE A 242 -4.75 -24.98 -3.21
C PHE A 242 -4.97 -25.58 -1.81
N LYS A 243 -4.36 -24.97 -0.82
CA LYS A 243 -4.86 -25.11 0.56
C LYS A 243 -6.08 -24.20 0.67
N THR A 244 -7.08 -24.62 1.41
CA THR A 244 -8.21 -23.73 1.68
C THR A 244 -7.69 -22.48 2.40
N ALA A 245 -8.34 -21.35 2.20
CA ALA A 245 -7.93 -20.12 2.90
C ALA A 245 -8.01 -20.27 4.43
N GLU A 246 -8.89 -21.14 4.92
CA GLU A 246 -9.00 -21.53 6.32
C GLU A 246 -7.77 -22.26 6.82
N GLU A 247 -7.28 -23.27 6.10
CA GLU A 247 -6.04 -23.99 6.46
C GLU A 247 -4.85 -23.05 6.49
N MET A 248 -4.73 -22.14 5.50
CA MET A 248 -3.68 -21.13 5.50
C MET A 248 -3.78 -20.20 6.71
N ALA A 249 -4.99 -19.73 7.03
CA ALA A 249 -5.20 -18.86 8.18
C ALA A 249 -4.80 -19.55 9.50
N GLN A 250 -5.08 -20.83 9.66
CA GLN A 250 -4.65 -21.62 10.82
C GLN A 250 -3.13 -21.80 10.89
N ILE A 251 -2.48 -22.02 9.75
CA ILE A 251 -1.02 -22.12 9.69
C ILE A 251 -0.40 -20.77 10.07
N ILE A 252 -0.88 -19.68 9.48
CA ILE A 252 -0.39 -18.32 9.76
C ILE A 252 -0.58 -17.97 11.24
N LYS A 253 -1.74 -18.31 11.82
CA LYS A 253 -1.98 -18.10 13.25
C LYS A 253 -0.94 -18.83 14.10
N ARG A 254 -0.66 -20.09 13.80
CA ARG A 254 0.32 -20.89 14.54
C ARG A 254 1.73 -20.27 14.44
N GLU A 255 2.15 -19.87 13.24
CA GLU A 255 3.43 -19.19 13.05
C GLU A 255 3.47 -17.85 13.80
N TYR A 256 2.40 -17.08 13.73
CA TYR A 256 2.27 -15.82 14.44
C TYR A 256 2.37 -16.00 15.95
N ASP A 257 1.63 -16.98 16.53
CA ASP A 257 1.68 -17.30 17.94
C ASP A 257 3.11 -17.73 18.34
N SER A 258 3.83 -18.47 17.47
CA SER A 258 5.21 -18.90 17.73
C SER A 258 6.23 -17.75 17.75
N MET A 259 5.98 -16.68 17.00
CA MET A 259 6.84 -15.48 16.97
C MET A 259 6.78 -14.68 18.29
N HIS A 260 5.68 -14.79 19.02
CA HIS A 260 5.46 -14.08 20.29
C HIS A 260 5.88 -14.90 21.50
N ASN A 261 6.25 -16.17 21.31
CA ASN A 261 6.75 -17.01 22.40
C ASN A 261 8.22 -16.69 22.69
N ILE A 262 8.55 -16.50 23.96
CA ILE A 262 9.94 -16.38 24.41
C ILE A 262 10.63 -17.71 24.15
N LYS A 263 11.69 -17.70 23.33
CA LYS A 263 12.59 -18.85 23.17
C LYS A 263 13.77 -18.66 24.12
N ASN A 264 13.83 -19.41 25.20
CA ASN A 264 15.02 -19.50 26.01
C ASN A 264 16.06 -20.29 25.21
N VAL A 265 17.19 -19.65 24.92
CA VAL A 265 18.35 -20.31 24.34
C VAL A 265 19.31 -20.55 25.49
N ASP A 266 19.35 -21.79 26.00
CA ASP A 266 20.33 -22.20 26.97
C ASP A 266 21.64 -22.50 26.23
N TYR A 267 22.65 -21.64 26.44
CA TYR A 267 24.01 -21.96 26.06
C TYR A 267 24.53 -22.98 27.07
N ASN A 268 24.50 -24.23 26.70
CA ASN A 268 25.33 -25.20 27.39
C ASN A 268 26.77 -24.90 27.02
N GLU A 269 27.53 -24.36 27.96
CA GLU A 269 28.98 -24.26 27.87
C GLU A 269 29.53 -25.68 27.63
N ALA A 270 30.14 -25.91 26.46
CA ALA A 270 30.86 -27.13 26.15
C ALA A 270 32.30 -27.04 26.69
#